data_1171583b8124a708a5747121faa29f6c
#
_entry.id   1171583b8124a708a5747121faa29f6c
#
_cell.length_a   1.000
_cell.length_b   1.000
_cell.length_c   1.000
_cell.angle_alpha   90.00
_cell.angle_beta   90.00
_cell.angle_gamma   90.00
#
_symmetry.space_group_name_H-M   'P 1'
#
loop_
_entity.id
_entity.type
_entity.pdbx_description
1 polymer ?
#
loop_
_entity_poly.entity_id
_entity_poly.type
_entity_poly.pdbx_seq_one_letter_code
_entity_poly.pdbx_strand_id
1 'polypeptide(L)'
;MPFPRKLLNDNEDVVLDLHPHWWFFAPHIAALVLSLAIGLGLLALGAPAAVGVLGGLLVIACLLVFGVRYAQWITINFVVTTDRLIYRHGVIAKHGIEIPLERVNTVFFSQSIFERILRTGDLVIESAGERGQQSFSNVRNPSAVQNEIYKQMEDNENRKFDRINVAGGGGGGGQPPDSIPEQIRELDELRKQGLLTDAEFDEKKQELLDRM
;
A
#
# COMPACT_ATOMS: atom_id res chain seq x y z
N MET A 1 -11.38 7.70 10.36
CA MET A 1 -10.64 8.00 11.60
C MET A 1 -9.18 7.69 11.36
N PRO A 2 -8.21 8.52 11.76
CA PRO A 2 -6.80 8.21 11.53
C PRO A 2 -6.42 6.90 12.23
N PHE A 3 -5.49 6.18 11.61
CA PHE A 3 -5.05 4.89 12.13
C PHE A 3 -4.46 5.04 13.55
N PRO A 4 -4.86 4.19 14.52
CA PRO A 4 -4.40 4.31 15.91
C PRO A 4 -2.89 4.03 16.00
N ARG A 5 -2.10 5.03 16.38
CA ARG A 5 -0.64 4.89 16.54
C ARG A 5 -0.21 3.82 17.55
N LYS A 6 -1.11 3.43 18.47
CA LYS A 6 -0.86 2.35 19.44
C LYS A 6 -0.69 0.96 18.82
N LEU A 7 -1.01 0.80 17.53
CA LEU A 7 -0.92 -0.45 16.80
C LEU A 7 0.32 -0.53 15.89
N LEU A 8 1.14 0.51 15.91
CA LEU A 8 2.42 0.57 15.22
C LEU A 8 3.51 -0.04 16.10
N ASN A 9 4.53 -0.61 15.46
CA ASN A 9 5.75 -1.04 16.13
C ASN A 9 6.62 0.16 16.53
N ASP A 10 7.60 -0.05 17.39
CA ASP A 10 8.61 0.96 17.72
C ASP A 10 9.37 1.34 16.44
N ASN A 11 9.48 2.64 16.16
CA ASN A 11 10.10 3.23 14.95
C ASN A 11 9.35 2.95 13.62
N GLU A 12 8.06 2.60 13.67
CA GLU A 12 7.20 2.46 12.50
C GLU A 12 6.38 3.75 12.31
N ASP A 13 6.48 4.37 11.13
CA ASP A 13 5.73 5.57 10.79
C ASP A 13 4.65 5.28 9.74
N VAL A 14 3.53 6.01 9.87
CA VAL A 14 2.46 5.97 8.86
C VAL A 14 2.84 6.89 7.71
N VAL A 15 2.98 6.32 6.52
CA VAL A 15 3.29 7.05 5.28
C VAL A 15 2.01 7.48 4.59
N LEU A 16 1.05 6.55 4.44
CA LEU A 16 -0.27 6.82 3.86
C LEU A 16 -1.36 6.20 4.73
N ASP A 17 -2.41 6.98 4.99
CA ASP A 17 -3.65 6.51 5.63
C ASP A 17 -4.82 6.84 4.69
N LEU A 18 -5.36 5.83 4.04
CA LEU A 18 -6.35 5.96 2.98
C LEU A 18 -7.65 5.31 3.38
N HIS A 19 -8.74 6.01 3.08
CA HIS A 19 -10.10 5.50 3.14
C HIS A 19 -10.62 5.32 1.71
N PRO A 20 -11.52 4.32 1.48
CA PRO A 20 -12.12 4.14 0.17
C PRO A 20 -12.79 5.43 -0.32
N HIS A 21 -12.77 5.64 -1.62
CA HIS A 21 -13.36 6.82 -2.22
C HIS A 21 -14.89 6.82 -2.04
N TRP A 22 -15.52 8.01 -1.93
CA TRP A 22 -16.98 8.16 -1.77
C TRP A 22 -17.78 7.51 -2.91
N TRP A 23 -17.17 7.24 -4.05
CA TRP A 23 -17.74 6.50 -5.17
C TRP A 23 -18.28 5.12 -4.78
N PHE A 24 -17.77 4.55 -3.72
CA PHE A 24 -18.30 3.35 -3.08
C PHE A 24 -19.82 3.44 -2.80
N PHE A 25 -20.33 4.65 -2.58
CA PHE A 25 -21.75 4.89 -2.31
C PHE A 25 -22.58 5.15 -3.56
N ALA A 26 -21.98 5.44 -4.70
CA ALA A 26 -22.69 5.87 -5.90
C ALA A 26 -23.87 4.95 -6.28
N PRO A 27 -23.72 3.61 -6.34
CA PRO A 27 -24.83 2.73 -6.66
C PRO A 27 -25.95 2.76 -5.59
N HIS A 28 -25.58 2.93 -4.32
CA HIS A 28 -26.53 2.96 -3.20
C HIS A 28 -27.29 4.29 -3.13
N ILE A 29 -26.63 5.39 -3.44
CA ILE A 29 -27.24 6.72 -3.58
C ILE A 29 -28.19 6.70 -4.77
N ALA A 30 -27.78 6.17 -5.91
CA ALA A 30 -28.64 6.05 -7.08
C ALA A 30 -29.90 5.20 -6.79
N ALA A 31 -29.76 4.08 -6.10
CA ALA A 31 -30.87 3.24 -5.68
C ALA A 31 -31.85 3.98 -4.74
N LEU A 32 -31.30 4.75 -3.79
CA LEU A 32 -32.09 5.54 -2.86
C LEU A 32 -32.88 6.66 -3.59
N VAL A 33 -32.20 7.41 -4.47
CA VAL A 33 -32.83 8.47 -5.26
C VAL A 33 -33.93 7.89 -6.16
N LEU A 34 -33.65 6.76 -6.81
CA LEU A 34 -34.63 6.09 -7.67
C LEU A 34 -35.86 5.61 -6.86
N SER A 35 -35.65 5.00 -5.69
CA SER A 35 -36.74 4.56 -4.83
C SER A 35 -37.63 5.71 -4.34
N LEU A 36 -36.98 6.85 -3.98
CA LEU A 36 -37.71 8.07 -3.62
C LEU A 36 -38.50 8.64 -4.80
N ALA A 37 -37.90 8.71 -6.00
CA ALA A 37 -38.57 9.20 -7.19
C ALA A 37 -39.80 8.33 -7.56
N ILE A 38 -39.67 7.02 -7.47
CA ILE A 38 -40.77 6.07 -7.68
C ILE A 38 -41.86 6.28 -6.61
N GLY A 39 -41.49 6.35 -5.34
CA GLY A 39 -42.43 6.54 -4.24
C GLY A 39 -43.23 7.84 -4.36
N LEU A 40 -42.60 8.95 -4.65
CA LEU A 40 -43.20 10.25 -4.86
C LEU A 40 -44.06 10.28 -6.13
N GLY A 41 -43.60 9.65 -7.22
CA GLY A 41 -44.35 9.54 -8.46
C GLY A 41 -45.67 8.77 -8.29
N LEU A 42 -45.63 7.64 -7.56
CA LEU A 42 -46.84 6.86 -7.26
C LEU A 42 -47.85 7.64 -6.40
N LEU A 43 -47.36 8.40 -5.42
CA LEU A 43 -48.21 9.30 -4.61
C LEU A 43 -48.85 10.39 -5.46
N ALA A 44 -48.11 11.01 -6.36
CA ALA A 44 -48.60 12.09 -7.24
C ALA A 44 -49.65 11.57 -8.25
N LEU A 45 -49.56 10.32 -8.68
CA LEU A 45 -50.51 9.66 -9.58
C LEU A 45 -51.76 9.14 -8.86
N GLY A 46 -51.88 9.35 -7.54
CA GLY A 46 -53.04 8.90 -6.77
C GLY A 46 -53.12 7.37 -6.62
N ALA A 47 -51.98 6.68 -6.58
CA ALA A 47 -51.92 5.23 -6.42
C ALA A 47 -52.66 4.76 -5.15
N PRO A 48 -53.24 3.54 -5.16
CA PRO A 48 -53.91 2.97 -3.99
C PRO A 48 -52.99 2.95 -2.77
N ALA A 49 -53.54 3.15 -1.57
CA ALA A 49 -52.81 3.20 -0.32
C ALA A 49 -51.84 2.02 -0.11
N ALA A 50 -52.23 0.81 -0.56
CA ALA A 50 -51.38 -0.38 -0.49
C ALA A 50 -50.08 -0.21 -1.28
N VAL A 51 -50.11 0.43 -2.46
CA VAL A 51 -48.94 0.70 -3.31
C VAL A 51 -48.06 1.76 -2.67
N GLY A 52 -48.67 2.78 -2.04
CA GLY A 52 -47.92 3.79 -1.27
C GLY A 52 -47.17 3.17 -0.08
N VAL A 53 -47.77 2.23 0.64
CA VAL A 53 -47.13 1.49 1.73
C VAL A 53 -45.93 0.66 1.21
N LEU A 54 -46.08 -0.03 0.08
CA LEU A 54 -44.96 -0.78 -0.53
C LEU A 54 -43.79 0.14 -0.96
N GLY A 55 -44.14 1.31 -1.54
CA GLY A 55 -43.15 2.33 -1.88
C GLY A 55 -42.37 2.83 -0.64
N GLY A 56 -43.07 3.09 0.46
CA GLY A 56 -42.47 3.48 1.72
C GLY A 56 -41.55 2.41 2.30
N LEU A 57 -41.95 1.14 2.25
CA LEU A 57 -41.13 0.01 2.69
C LEU A 57 -39.87 -0.13 1.84
N LEU A 58 -39.96 0.10 0.53
CA LEU A 58 -38.80 0.08 -0.36
C LEU A 58 -37.79 1.16 0.02
N VAL A 59 -38.26 2.39 0.28
CA VAL A 59 -37.38 3.50 0.71
C VAL A 59 -36.67 3.18 2.05
N ILE A 60 -37.43 2.61 3.01
CA ILE A 60 -36.86 2.21 4.31
C ILE A 60 -35.80 1.12 4.09
N ALA A 61 -36.05 0.13 3.25
CA ALA A 61 -35.07 -0.92 2.94
C ALA A 61 -33.83 -0.36 2.30
N CYS A 62 -33.92 0.60 1.35
CA CYS A 62 -32.79 1.28 0.75
C CYS A 62 -31.99 2.09 1.79
N LEU A 63 -32.66 2.77 2.74
CA LEU A 63 -32.02 3.51 3.82
C LEU A 63 -31.25 2.58 4.76
N LEU A 64 -31.80 1.43 5.11
CA LEU A 64 -31.13 0.44 5.95
C LEU A 64 -29.87 -0.11 5.26
N VAL A 65 -29.99 -0.47 3.96
CA VAL A 65 -28.83 -0.94 3.18
C VAL A 65 -27.77 0.15 3.10
N PHE A 66 -28.16 1.40 2.85
CA PHE A 66 -27.24 2.53 2.83
C PHE A 66 -26.53 2.71 4.19
N GLY A 67 -27.27 2.63 5.29
CA GLY A 67 -26.69 2.72 6.65
C GLY A 67 -25.65 1.62 6.94
N VAL A 68 -25.95 0.38 6.54
CA VAL A 68 -25.00 -0.74 6.69
C VAL A 68 -23.74 -0.50 5.84
N ARG A 69 -23.90 -0.04 4.61
CA ARG A 69 -22.77 0.28 3.71
C ARG A 69 -21.94 1.44 4.23
N TYR A 70 -22.58 2.45 4.81
CA TYR A 70 -21.87 3.57 5.45
C TYR A 70 -21.05 3.09 6.65
N ALA A 71 -21.62 2.24 7.50
CA ALA A 71 -20.91 1.65 8.62
C ALA A 71 -19.70 0.80 8.15
N GLN A 72 -19.85 0.02 7.07
CA GLN A 72 -18.73 -0.72 6.46
C GLN A 72 -17.63 0.23 5.97
N TRP A 73 -18.00 1.29 5.25
CA TRP A 73 -17.04 2.24 4.68
C TRP A 73 -16.19 2.93 5.74
N ILE A 74 -16.79 3.37 6.84
CA ILE A 74 -16.07 4.09 7.91
C ILE A 74 -15.07 3.20 8.64
N THR A 75 -15.25 1.87 8.54
CA THR A 75 -14.38 0.88 9.19
C THR A 75 -13.27 0.35 8.30
N ILE A 76 -13.29 0.69 7.00
CA ILE A 76 -12.23 0.31 6.07
C ILE A 76 -11.08 1.29 6.19
N ASN A 77 -9.89 0.77 6.51
CA ASN A 77 -8.65 1.54 6.54
C ASN A 77 -7.60 0.78 5.73
N PHE A 78 -6.96 1.48 4.80
CA PHE A 78 -5.79 1.02 4.06
C PHE A 78 -4.61 1.92 4.41
N VAL A 79 -3.63 1.37 5.09
CA VAL A 79 -2.49 2.10 5.63
C VAL A 79 -1.21 1.54 5.08
N VAL A 80 -0.35 2.40 4.57
CA VAL A 80 1.03 2.10 4.20
C VAL A 80 1.93 2.67 5.28
N THR A 81 2.72 1.81 5.88
CA THR A 81 3.74 2.22 6.85
C THR A 81 5.13 2.03 6.27
N THR A 82 6.13 2.40 7.03
CA THR A 82 7.53 2.19 6.65
C THR A 82 7.95 0.72 6.60
N ASP A 83 7.17 -0.20 7.21
CA ASP A 83 7.55 -1.61 7.36
C ASP A 83 6.54 -2.60 6.78
N ARG A 84 5.26 -2.23 6.70
CA ARG A 84 4.17 -3.11 6.26
C ARG A 84 2.98 -2.36 5.66
N LEU A 85 2.17 -3.11 4.92
CA LEU A 85 0.85 -2.70 4.47
C LEU A 85 -0.19 -3.23 5.44
N ILE A 86 -1.10 -2.38 5.90
CA ILE A 86 -2.15 -2.74 6.84
C ILE A 86 -3.50 -2.47 6.19
N TYR A 87 -4.32 -3.50 6.04
CA TYR A 87 -5.70 -3.36 5.60
C TYR A 87 -6.63 -3.91 6.66
N ARG A 88 -7.56 -3.10 7.11
CA ARG A 88 -8.55 -3.47 8.11
C ARG A 88 -9.95 -3.11 7.65
N HIS A 89 -10.88 -4.00 7.89
CA HIS A 89 -12.29 -3.81 7.59
C HIS A 89 -13.17 -4.57 8.57
N GLY A 90 -14.45 -4.18 8.66
CA GLY A 90 -15.47 -4.87 9.43
C GLY A 90 -16.05 -4.04 10.56
N VAL A 91 -17.36 -4.08 10.69
CA VAL A 91 -18.16 -3.34 11.68
C VAL A 91 -18.25 -4.12 12.98
N ILE A 92 -18.70 -5.37 12.91
CA ILE A 92 -18.92 -6.27 14.07
C ILE A 92 -17.72 -7.19 14.24
N ALA A 93 -17.41 -7.97 13.20
CA ALA A 93 -16.19 -8.77 13.14
C ALA A 93 -15.10 -7.97 12.43
N LYS A 94 -13.99 -7.72 13.13
CA LYS A 94 -12.85 -7.01 12.56
C LYS A 94 -11.95 -8.00 11.85
N HIS A 95 -11.70 -7.77 10.58
CA HIS A 95 -10.74 -8.51 9.79
C HIS A 95 -9.58 -7.57 9.45
N GLY A 96 -8.37 -8.06 9.61
CA GLY A 96 -7.16 -7.34 9.27
C GLY A 96 -6.21 -8.22 8.50
N ILE A 97 -5.54 -7.64 7.51
CA ILE A 97 -4.45 -8.25 6.77
C ILE A 97 -3.27 -7.30 6.93
N GLU A 98 -2.14 -7.85 7.35
CA GLU A 98 -0.88 -7.12 7.46
C GLU A 98 0.15 -7.85 6.59
N ILE A 99 0.70 -7.12 5.63
CA ILE A 99 1.66 -7.66 4.66
C ILE A 99 2.97 -6.89 4.86
N PRO A 100 4.03 -7.52 5.40
CA PRO A 100 5.36 -6.91 5.46
C PRO A 100 5.81 -6.50 4.06
N LEU A 101 6.44 -5.33 3.92
CA LEU A 101 6.92 -4.84 2.62
C LEU A 101 7.89 -5.83 1.95
N GLU A 102 8.64 -6.57 2.75
CA GLU A 102 9.55 -7.64 2.29
C GLU A 102 8.86 -8.81 1.57
N ARG A 103 7.58 -9.01 1.84
CA ARG A 103 6.78 -10.09 1.23
C ARG A 103 5.93 -9.61 0.06
N VAL A 104 5.96 -8.33 -0.25
CA VAL A 104 5.29 -7.78 -1.42
C VAL A 104 6.13 -8.07 -2.65
N ASN A 105 5.57 -8.82 -3.59
CA ASN A 105 6.25 -9.16 -4.85
C ASN A 105 5.91 -8.12 -5.92
N THR A 106 4.62 -7.92 -6.16
CA THR A 106 4.15 -7.05 -7.24
C THR A 106 2.89 -6.32 -6.81
N VAL A 107 2.77 -5.08 -7.23
CA VAL A 107 1.59 -4.25 -7.01
C VAL A 107 1.02 -3.87 -8.36
N PHE A 108 -0.20 -4.30 -8.64
CA PHE A 108 -0.96 -3.94 -9.83
C PHE A 108 -2.03 -2.92 -9.48
N PHE A 109 -2.35 -2.03 -10.40
CA PHE A 109 -3.54 -1.22 -10.29
C PHE A 109 -4.39 -1.34 -11.56
N SER A 110 -5.69 -1.16 -11.42
CA SER A 110 -6.66 -1.14 -12.51
C SER A 110 -7.57 0.06 -12.35
N GLN A 111 -7.82 0.74 -13.46
CA GLN A 111 -8.74 1.89 -13.50
C GLN A 111 -9.57 1.84 -14.78
N SER A 112 -10.88 1.84 -14.64
CA SER A 112 -11.79 2.11 -15.76
C SER A 112 -11.76 3.60 -16.12
N ILE A 113 -12.33 3.95 -17.27
CA ILE A 113 -12.41 5.34 -17.75
C ILE A 113 -13.08 6.26 -16.71
N PHE A 114 -14.19 5.80 -16.12
CA PHE A 114 -14.92 6.55 -15.10
C PHE A 114 -14.12 6.69 -13.80
N GLU A 115 -13.48 5.62 -13.35
CA GLU A 115 -12.63 5.62 -12.17
C GLU A 115 -11.42 6.54 -12.33
N ARG A 116 -10.87 6.63 -13.55
CA ARG A 116 -9.78 7.54 -13.87
C ARG A 116 -10.19 9.02 -13.72
N ILE A 117 -11.40 9.38 -14.19
CA ILE A 117 -11.96 10.73 -14.01
C ILE A 117 -12.14 11.04 -12.52
N LEU A 118 -12.58 10.07 -11.74
CA LEU A 118 -12.82 10.20 -10.30
C LEU A 118 -11.55 10.04 -9.45
N ARG A 119 -10.40 9.75 -10.09
CA ARG A 119 -9.12 9.44 -9.43
C ARG A 119 -9.23 8.31 -8.41
N THR A 120 -10.00 7.30 -8.74
CA THR A 120 -10.14 6.07 -7.95
C THR A 120 -9.80 4.86 -8.81
N GLY A 121 -9.66 3.68 -8.21
CA GLY A 121 -9.42 2.42 -8.91
C GLY A 121 -9.15 1.29 -7.94
N ASP A 122 -8.84 0.14 -8.48
CA ASP A 122 -8.53 -1.06 -7.71
C ASP A 122 -7.02 -1.28 -7.66
N LEU A 123 -6.55 -1.72 -6.50
CA LEU A 123 -5.17 -2.09 -6.25
C LEU A 123 -5.11 -3.58 -5.93
N VAL A 124 -4.20 -4.28 -6.57
CA VAL A 124 -3.98 -5.71 -6.35
C VAL A 124 -2.52 -5.91 -5.93
N ILE A 125 -2.32 -6.51 -4.76
CA ILE A 125 -1.01 -6.76 -4.19
C ILE A 125 -0.77 -8.26 -4.17
N GLU A 126 0.30 -8.69 -4.82
CA GLU A 126 0.81 -10.04 -4.72
C GLU A 126 1.86 -10.13 -3.63
N SER A 127 1.70 -11.11 -2.76
CA SER A 127 2.64 -11.35 -1.67
C SER A 127 3.05 -12.82 -1.60
N ALA A 128 4.27 -13.07 -1.14
CA ALA A 128 4.78 -14.40 -0.87
C ALA A 128 4.12 -14.97 0.41
N GLY A 129 2.96 -15.62 0.28
CA GLY A 129 2.24 -16.21 1.40
C GLY A 129 1.06 -17.08 0.95
N GLU A 130 0.41 -17.79 1.88
CA GLU A 130 -0.71 -18.68 1.60
C GLU A 130 -1.90 -18.02 0.89
N ARG A 131 -2.07 -16.72 1.02
CA ARG A 131 -3.12 -15.91 0.37
C ARG A 131 -2.59 -15.07 -0.79
N GLY A 132 -1.53 -15.48 -1.43
CA GLY A 132 -0.81 -14.94 -2.59
C GLY A 132 -1.22 -13.58 -3.16
N GLN A 133 -2.50 -13.32 -3.33
CA GLN A 133 -3.03 -12.14 -3.97
C GLN A 133 -4.14 -11.49 -3.13
N GLN A 134 -4.04 -10.17 -2.90
CA GLN A 134 -5.02 -9.37 -2.18
C GLN A 134 -5.49 -8.21 -3.06
N SER A 135 -6.83 -8.03 -3.15
CA SER A 135 -7.45 -6.97 -3.94
C SER A 135 -8.10 -5.93 -3.03
N PHE A 136 -7.86 -4.66 -3.30
CA PHE A 136 -8.36 -3.50 -2.58
C PHE A 136 -9.09 -2.59 -3.56
N SER A 137 -10.40 -2.46 -3.41
CA SER A 137 -11.22 -1.68 -4.34
C SER A 137 -11.44 -0.25 -3.87
N ASN A 138 -11.70 0.64 -4.85
CA ASN A 138 -11.99 2.05 -4.63
C ASN A 138 -10.87 2.83 -3.89
N VAL A 139 -9.61 2.48 -4.16
CA VAL A 139 -8.43 3.19 -3.63
C VAL A 139 -8.30 4.54 -4.34
N ARG A 140 -8.02 5.60 -3.58
CA ARG A 140 -7.73 6.93 -4.15
C ARG A 140 -6.36 6.95 -4.81
N ASN A 141 -6.28 7.50 -6.03
CA ASN A 141 -5.03 7.64 -6.79
C ASN A 141 -4.17 6.36 -6.76
N PRO A 142 -4.66 5.21 -7.24
CA PRO A 142 -3.97 3.93 -7.06
C PRO A 142 -2.56 3.90 -7.67
N SER A 143 -2.30 4.64 -8.74
CA SER A 143 -0.95 4.78 -9.31
C SER A 143 0.02 5.49 -8.38
N ALA A 144 -0.43 6.54 -7.67
CA ALA A 144 0.40 7.23 -6.69
C ALA A 144 0.65 6.35 -5.46
N VAL A 145 -0.35 5.58 -5.04
CA VAL A 145 -0.22 4.60 -3.93
C VAL A 145 0.76 3.50 -4.32
N GLN A 146 0.68 2.97 -5.54
CA GLN A 146 1.63 1.99 -6.06
C GLN A 146 3.07 2.53 -5.99
N ASN A 147 3.30 3.73 -6.51
CA ASN A 147 4.62 4.36 -6.50
C ASN A 147 5.15 4.55 -5.07
N GLU A 148 4.29 4.95 -4.14
CA GLU A 148 4.70 5.11 -2.74
C GLU A 148 5.02 3.77 -2.08
N ILE A 149 4.28 2.71 -2.39
CA ILE A 149 4.60 1.35 -1.90
C ILE A 149 5.99 0.93 -2.38
N TYR A 150 6.30 1.08 -3.68
CA TYR A 150 7.62 0.73 -4.22
C TYR A 150 8.74 1.55 -3.58
N LYS A 151 8.52 2.85 -3.39
CA LYS A 151 9.47 3.71 -2.68
C LYS A 151 9.72 3.21 -1.25
N GLN A 152 8.67 2.88 -0.50
CA GLN A 152 8.82 2.35 0.85
C GLN A 152 9.50 0.97 0.89
N MET A 153 9.30 0.14 -0.14
CA MET A 153 10.03 -1.13 -0.29
C MET A 153 11.53 -0.88 -0.45
N GLU A 154 11.93 0.04 -1.33
CA GLU A 154 13.32 0.43 -1.55
C GLU A 154 13.95 1.05 -0.28
N ASP A 155 13.25 1.99 0.36
CA ASP A 155 13.70 2.60 1.62
C ASP A 155 13.86 1.57 2.75
N ASN A 156 12.96 0.58 2.82
CA ASN A 156 13.04 -0.51 3.80
C ASN A 156 14.26 -1.40 3.55
N GLU A 157 14.55 -1.72 2.29
CA GLU A 157 15.72 -2.51 1.91
C GLU A 157 17.01 -1.76 2.25
N ASN A 158 17.13 -0.49 1.90
CA ASN A 158 18.27 0.37 2.22
C ASN A 158 18.51 0.45 3.73
N ARG A 159 17.46 0.64 4.55
CA ARG A 159 17.57 0.65 6.02
C ARG A 159 18.10 -0.66 6.59
N LYS A 160 17.82 -1.81 5.95
CA LYS A 160 18.38 -3.11 6.38
C LYS A 160 19.86 -3.21 6.09
N PHE A 161 20.27 -2.80 4.88
CA PHE A 161 21.69 -2.78 4.53
C PHE A 161 22.48 -1.89 5.49
N ASP A 162 21.95 -0.72 5.83
CA ASP A 162 22.60 0.17 6.80
C ASP A 162 22.74 -0.46 8.19
N ARG A 163 21.70 -1.16 8.67
CA ARG A 163 21.75 -1.87 9.96
C ARG A 163 22.75 -3.01 9.97
N ILE A 164 22.84 -3.76 8.87
CA ILE A 164 23.84 -4.85 8.73
C ILE A 164 25.25 -4.28 8.76
N ASN A 165 25.49 -3.18 8.06
CA ASN A 165 26.78 -2.49 8.02
C ASN A 165 27.19 -1.96 9.40
N VAL A 166 26.25 -1.42 10.17
CA VAL A 166 26.51 -0.92 11.53
C VAL A 166 26.68 -2.06 12.53
N ALA A 167 25.89 -3.14 12.43
CA ALA A 167 25.95 -4.28 13.35
C ALA A 167 27.15 -5.20 13.10
N GLY A 168 27.69 -5.22 11.87
CA GLY A 168 28.86 -6.01 11.49
C GLY A 168 30.20 -5.43 11.98
N GLY A 169 30.17 -4.39 12.81
CA GLY A 169 31.35 -3.83 13.47
C GLY A 169 32.46 -3.44 12.49
N GLY A 170 32.33 -2.28 11.85
CA GLY A 170 33.48 -1.56 11.31
C GLY A 170 34.36 -2.27 10.27
N GLY A 171 33.78 -3.10 9.43
CA GLY A 171 34.48 -3.71 8.30
C GLY A 171 33.72 -3.40 7.03
N GLY A 172 34.08 -2.30 6.36
CA GLY A 172 33.91 -1.93 4.96
C GLY A 172 32.96 -2.72 4.09
N GLY A 173 31.64 -2.60 4.32
CA GLY A 173 30.63 -2.94 3.36
C GLY A 173 30.25 -1.67 2.59
N GLY A 174 31.24 -1.03 1.96
CA GLY A 174 31.03 0.08 1.08
C GLY A 174 30.30 -0.36 -0.17
N GLN A 175 29.45 0.52 -0.72
CA GLN A 175 29.22 0.60 -2.15
C GLN A 175 30.50 0.22 -2.88
N PRO A 176 30.45 -0.47 -4.03
CA PRO A 176 31.67 -0.66 -4.80
C PRO A 176 32.33 0.69 -4.93
N PRO A 177 33.60 0.83 -4.51
CA PRO A 177 34.26 2.13 -4.45
C PRO A 177 34.18 2.75 -5.84
N ASP A 178 33.41 3.84 -5.95
CA ASP A 178 33.14 4.52 -7.23
C ASP A 178 34.43 5.14 -7.81
N SER A 179 35.49 5.20 -7.01
CA SER A 179 36.77 5.75 -7.44
C SER A 179 37.90 4.71 -7.36
N ILE A 180 38.72 4.67 -8.41
CA ILE A 180 39.90 3.80 -8.48
C ILE A 180 40.86 3.98 -7.26
N PRO A 181 41.08 5.20 -6.72
CA PRO A 181 41.87 5.40 -5.51
C PRO A 181 41.29 4.70 -4.26
N GLU A 182 39.97 4.59 -4.13
CA GLU A 182 39.33 3.89 -3.01
C GLU A 182 39.48 2.37 -3.13
N GLN A 183 39.38 1.84 -4.34
CA GLN A 183 39.62 0.41 -4.61
C GLN A 183 41.08 0.03 -4.27
N ILE A 184 42.05 0.89 -4.58
CA ILE A 184 43.45 0.66 -4.23
C ILE A 184 43.67 0.69 -2.71
N ARG A 185 42.96 1.53 -1.97
CA ARG A 185 42.98 1.56 -0.50
C ARG A 185 42.46 0.27 0.11
N GLU A 186 41.34 -0.22 -0.40
CA GLU A 186 40.74 -1.47 0.08
C GLU A 186 41.64 -2.68 -0.18
N LEU A 187 42.28 -2.74 -1.35
CA LEU A 187 43.30 -3.75 -1.64
C LEU A 187 44.51 -3.67 -0.67
N ASP A 188 44.95 -2.45 -0.28
CA ASP A 188 46.06 -2.28 0.69
C ASP A 188 45.65 -2.73 2.10
N GLU A 189 44.39 -2.55 2.49
CA GLU A 189 43.87 -3.06 3.76
C GLU A 189 43.80 -4.59 3.77
N LEU A 190 43.34 -5.23 2.69
CA LEU A 190 43.32 -6.70 2.53
C LEU A 190 44.73 -7.26 2.58
N ARG A 191 45.71 -6.59 1.99
CA ARG A 191 47.14 -6.96 2.09
C ARG A 191 47.63 -6.89 3.53
N LYS A 192 47.32 -5.80 4.26
CA LYS A 192 47.72 -5.64 5.67
C LYS A 192 47.10 -6.69 6.59
N GLN A 193 45.91 -7.17 6.25
CA GLN A 193 45.22 -8.26 6.95
C GLN A 193 45.75 -9.65 6.59
N GLY A 194 46.71 -9.74 5.66
CA GLY A 194 47.29 -11.02 5.22
C GLY A 194 46.37 -11.84 4.31
N LEU A 195 45.29 -11.26 3.81
CA LEU A 195 44.35 -11.91 2.90
C LEU A 195 44.76 -11.79 1.43
N LEU A 196 45.72 -10.91 1.14
CA LEU A 196 46.30 -10.69 -0.19
C LEU A 196 47.82 -10.69 -0.08
N THR A 197 48.48 -11.35 -1.02
CA THR A 197 49.95 -11.30 -1.12
C THR A 197 50.44 -10.00 -1.77
N ASP A 198 51.69 -9.63 -1.55
CA ASP A 198 52.24 -8.42 -2.17
C ASP A 198 52.22 -8.48 -3.71
N ALA A 199 52.46 -9.67 -4.30
CA ALA A 199 52.40 -9.87 -5.74
C ALA A 199 51.01 -9.69 -6.33
N GLU A 200 49.99 -10.23 -5.67
CA GLU A 200 48.56 -10.08 -6.08
C GLU A 200 48.07 -8.63 -5.92
N PHE A 201 48.55 -7.94 -4.88
CA PHE A 201 48.26 -6.51 -4.69
C PHE A 201 48.83 -5.67 -5.85
N ASP A 202 50.09 -5.88 -6.21
CA ASP A 202 50.75 -5.13 -7.29
C ASP A 202 50.09 -5.40 -8.65
N GLU A 203 49.71 -6.64 -8.93
CA GLU A 203 48.96 -7.01 -10.15
C GLU A 203 47.61 -6.31 -10.22
N LYS A 204 46.82 -6.39 -9.17
CA LYS A 204 45.49 -5.76 -9.12
C LYS A 204 45.54 -4.24 -9.13
N LYS A 205 46.52 -3.66 -8.48
CA LYS A 205 46.75 -2.22 -8.51
C LYS A 205 47.08 -1.74 -9.93
N GLN A 206 47.88 -2.48 -10.67
CA GLN A 206 48.25 -2.14 -12.03
C GLN A 206 47.05 -2.28 -12.98
N GLU A 207 46.22 -3.32 -12.82
CA GLU A 207 44.97 -3.49 -13.56
C GLU A 207 44.00 -2.33 -13.34
N LEU A 208 43.88 -1.80 -12.11
CA LEU A 208 43.05 -0.65 -11.79
C LEU A 208 43.59 0.65 -12.36
N LEU A 209 44.90 0.85 -12.36
CA LEU A 209 45.55 2.05 -12.93
C LEU A 209 45.45 2.08 -14.45
N ASP A 210 45.50 0.93 -15.12
CA ASP A 210 45.30 0.81 -16.58
C ASP A 210 43.90 1.14 -17.07
N ARG A 211 42.92 1.19 -16.14
CA ARG A 211 41.53 1.59 -16.40
C ARG A 211 41.26 3.09 -16.22
N MET A 212 42.26 3.87 -15.79
CA MET A 212 42.19 5.33 -15.67
C MET A 212 42.46 6.01 -17.00
#